data_b037420755513b2a24abae81d576e95f
#
_entry.id   b037420755513b2a24abae81d576e95f
#
_cell.length_a   1.000
_cell.length_b   1.000
_cell.length_c   1.000
_cell.angle_alpha   90.00
_cell.angle_beta   90.00
_cell.angle_gamma   90.00
#
_symmetry.space_group_name_H-M   'P 1'
#
loop_
_entity.id
_entity.type
_entity.pdbx_description
1 polymer ?
#
loop_
_entity_poly.entity_id
_entity_poly.type
_entity_poly.pdbx_seq_one_letter_code
_entity_poly.pdbx_strand_id
1 'polypeptide(L)'
;MYNRPRMWDGQRILTSSKKPSITKKSYTLFLKPDKKVSPAKVGQVLSSHFTGTKYSSYGKWKGGYRPINVPTDVESHILHVPKEYAAIQWLTMASPANSVYLPFYTNIIDTSSQYKVDGDYQDPTNTKSAYWTYKTTAMVIEAYKHKKFIDSSTGKKTDLIYKDVNPTKKAVTKQLKANLAQSDKVAKTLSGDKLTAYLTEQNQKNADYAQKKWQTMNNSLIVHSNKLAPVTKSKLTFNK
;
A
#
# COMPACT_ATOMS: atom_id res chain seq x y z
N MET A 1 -15.90 2.27 -22.35
CA MET A 1 -14.77 1.32 -22.38
C MET A 1 -14.02 1.36 -21.05
N TYR A 2 -14.20 0.34 -20.27
CA TYR A 2 -13.83 0.24 -18.86
C TYR A 2 -12.30 0.24 -18.57
N ASN A 3 -11.50 -0.39 -19.42
CA ASN A 3 -10.08 -0.61 -19.18
C ASN A 3 -9.14 0.47 -19.76
N ARG A 4 -9.59 1.29 -20.70
CA ARG A 4 -8.74 2.30 -21.35
C ARG A 4 -8.08 3.27 -20.38
N PRO A 5 -8.78 3.87 -19.40
CA PRO A 5 -8.14 4.77 -18.45
C PRO A 5 -7.03 4.08 -17.63
N ARG A 6 -7.21 2.81 -17.27
CA ARG A 6 -6.18 2.03 -16.55
C ARG A 6 -4.95 1.76 -17.41
N MET A 7 -5.16 1.41 -18.70
CA MET A 7 -4.05 1.25 -19.66
C MET A 7 -3.28 2.56 -19.82
N TRP A 8 -4.00 3.68 -19.95
CA TRP A 8 -3.37 5.01 -19.99
C TRP A 8 -2.54 5.27 -18.73
N ASP A 9 -3.08 4.97 -17.57
CA ASP A 9 -2.43 5.22 -16.29
C ASP A 9 -1.15 4.40 -16.14
N GLY A 10 -1.17 3.12 -16.46
CA GLY A 10 0.03 2.28 -16.51
C GLY A 10 1.07 2.77 -17.51
N GLN A 11 0.63 3.10 -18.75
CA GLN A 11 1.54 3.57 -19.79
C GLN A 11 2.19 4.92 -19.44
N ARG A 12 1.44 5.91 -18.91
CA ARG A 12 2.03 7.19 -18.51
C ARG A 12 3.08 7.07 -17.40
N ILE A 13 2.94 6.05 -16.53
CA ILE A 13 3.91 5.78 -15.46
C ILE A 13 5.17 5.09 -16.02
N LEU A 14 5.01 4.18 -16.97
CA LEU A 14 6.10 3.37 -17.52
C LEU A 14 6.80 4.03 -18.72
N THR A 15 6.09 4.89 -19.45
CA THR A 15 6.56 5.55 -20.68
C THR A 15 6.25 7.05 -20.64
N SER A 16 6.71 7.71 -19.59
CA SER A 16 6.43 9.14 -19.35
C SER A 16 6.94 10.05 -20.48
N SER A 17 8.00 9.64 -21.19
CA SER A 17 8.54 10.34 -22.37
C SER A 17 7.53 10.46 -23.52
N LYS A 18 6.64 9.48 -23.66
CA LYS A 18 5.66 9.42 -24.75
C LYS A 18 4.37 10.20 -24.48
N LYS A 19 4.16 10.71 -23.27
CA LYS A 19 3.00 11.51 -22.86
C LYS A 19 1.66 10.99 -23.42
N PRO A 20 1.25 9.73 -23.16
CA PRO A 20 0.04 9.16 -23.75
C PRO A 20 -1.20 9.99 -23.36
N SER A 21 -2.16 10.13 -24.30
CA SER A 21 -3.43 10.83 -24.02
C SER A 21 -4.48 9.87 -23.50
N ILE A 22 -5.22 10.26 -22.44
CA ILE A 22 -6.32 9.48 -21.89
C ILE A 22 -7.50 9.32 -22.85
N THR A 23 -7.63 10.23 -23.83
CA THR A 23 -8.71 10.22 -24.83
C THR A 23 -8.41 9.31 -26.02
N LYS A 24 -7.23 8.69 -26.07
CA LYS A 24 -6.86 7.78 -27.15
C LYS A 24 -7.85 6.62 -27.26
N LYS A 25 -8.29 6.31 -28.49
CA LYS A 25 -9.28 5.24 -28.75
C LYS A 25 -8.76 3.83 -28.44
N SER A 26 -7.44 3.61 -28.63
CA SER A 26 -6.77 2.33 -28.35
C SER A 26 -5.37 2.56 -27.81
N TYR A 27 -4.85 1.60 -27.06
CA TYR A 27 -3.48 1.58 -26.55
C TYR A 27 -2.77 0.34 -27.04
N THR A 28 -1.49 0.46 -27.34
CA THR A 28 -0.64 -0.67 -27.70
C THR A 28 -0.57 -1.65 -26.54
N LEU A 29 -0.80 -2.93 -26.83
CA LEU A 29 -0.77 -3.98 -25.81
C LEU A 29 0.65 -4.18 -25.27
N PHE A 30 1.64 -4.18 -26.16
CA PHE A 30 3.05 -4.30 -25.82
C PHE A 30 3.75 -2.95 -26.01
N LEU A 31 4.40 -2.45 -24.96
CA LEU A 31 5.07 -1.16 -24.98
C LEU A 31 6.40 -1.25 -24.24
N LYS A 32 7.49 -0.82 -24.92
CA LYS A 32 8.80 -0.73 -24.29
C LYS A 32 8.80 0.41 -23.27
N PRO A 33 9.10 0.14 -21.99
CA PRO A 33 9.20 1.18 -20.97
C PRO A 33 10.42 2.07 -21.21
N ASP A 34 10.39 3.30 -20.68
CA ASP A 34 11.50 4.26 -20.81
C ASP A 34 12.77 3.76 -20.10
N LYS A 35 12.61 2.98 -19.04
CA LYS A 35 13.72 2.43 -18.23
C LYS A 35 13.40 0.99 -17.82
N LYS A 36 14.42 0.24 -17.42
CA LYS A 36 14.24 -1.08 -16.80
C LYS A 36 13.24 -0.99 -15.63
N VAL A 37 12.22 -1.84 -15.65
CA VAL A 37 11.16 -1.84 -14.65
C VAL A 37 11.63 -2.60 -13.41
N SER A 38 11.63 -1.91 -12.27
CA SER A 38 11.92 -2.50 -10.96
C SER A 38 10.63 -2.90 -10.23
N PRO A 39 10.68 -3.78 -9.20
CA PRO A 39 9.51 -4.08 -8.35
C PRO A 39 8.85 -2.82 -7.79
N ALA A 40 9.64 -1.83 -7.35
CA ALA A 40 9.11 -0.55 -6.88
C ALA A 40 8.32 0.20 -7.97
N LYS A 41 8.76 0.11 -9.23
CA LYS A 41 8.06 0.73 -10.36
C LYS A 41 6.75 -0.01 -10.70
N VAL A 42 6.74 -1.33 -10.61
CA VAL A 42 5.50 -2.13 -10.72
C VAL A 42 4.54 -1.76 -9.58
N GLY A 43 5.03 -1.71 -8.34
CA GLY A 43 4.24 -1.29 -7.19
C GLY A 43 3.64 0.11 -7.34
N GLN A 44 4.37 1.05 -7.97
CA GLN A 44 3.85 2.37 -8.31
C GLN A 44 2.66 2.28 -9.27
N VAL A 45 2.71 1.41 -10.28
CA VAL A 45 1.60 1.19 -11.21
C VAL A 45 0.40 0.59 -10.49
N LEU A 46 0.62 -0.50 -9.73
CA LEU A 46 -0.45 -1.21 -9.02
C LEU A 46 -1.11 -0.35 -7.93
N SER A 47 -0.37 0.59 -7.34
CA SER A 47 -0.89 1.54 -6.34
C SER A 47 -1.56 2.77 -6.95
N SER A 48 -1.62 2.89 -8.28
CA SER A 48 -2.11 4.11 -8.90
C SER A 48 -3.62 4.23 -8.87
N HIS A 49 -4.08 5.32 -8.30
CA HIS A 49 -5.45 5.81 -8.36
C HIS A 49 -5.52 7.08 -9.24
N PHE A 50 -4.82 7.08 -10.38
CA PHE A 50 -4.50 8.24 -11.22
C PHE A 50 -3.65 9.28 -10.48
N THR A 51 -2.76 8.80 -9.62
CA THR A 51 -1.90 9.61 -8.74
C THR A 51 -1.13 10.67 -9.55
N GLY A 52 -1.11 11.92 -9.06
CA GLY A 52 -0.42 13.03 -9.72
C GLY A 52 -1.14 13.60 -10.95
N THR A 53 -2.39 13.23 -11.19
CA THR A 53 -3.20 13.76 -12.29
C THR A 53 -4.48 14.42 -11.78
N LYS A 54 -5.13 15.21 -12.64
CA LYS A 54 -6.45 15.78 -12.35
C LYS A 54 -7.55 14.71 -12.18
N TYR A 55 -7.30 13.48 -12.60
CA TYR A 55 -8.24 12.35 -12.55
C TYR A 55 -8.11 11.51 -11.28
N SER A 56 -7.22 11.89 -10.35
CA SER A 56 -7.03 11.16 -9.10
C SER A 56 -8.33 11.04 -8.31
N SER A 57 -8.66 9.82 -7.91
CA SER A 57 -9.83 9.55 -7.06
C SER A 57 -9.73 10.16 -5.65
N TYR A 58 -8.53 10.57 -5.25
CA TYR A 58 -8.25 11.30 -4.00
C TYR A 58 -8.24 12.83 -4.20
N GLY A 59 -8.42 13.30 -5.43
CA GLY A 59 -8.53 14.70 -5.80
C GLY A 59 -9.97 15.20 -5.89
N LYS A 60 -10.14 16.34 -6.57
CA LYS A 60 -11.45 16.98 -6.74
C LYS A 60 -12.29 16.39 -7.88
N TRP A 61 -11.70 15.55 -8.70
CA TRP A 61 -12.38 15.02 -9.88
C TRP A 61 -13.45 13.99 -9.51
N LYS A 62 -14.66 14.17 -10.02
CA LYS A 62 -15.82 13.33 -9.72
C LYS A 62 -16.22 12.42 -10.89
N GLY A 63 -15.37 12.29 -11.90
CA GLY A 63 -15.67 11.46 -13.07
C GLY A 63 -15.50 9.95 -12.79
N GLY A 64 -16.13 9.13 -13.63
CA GLY A 64 -16.30 7.68 -13.43
C GLY A 64 -15.16 6.79 -13.95
N TYR A 65 -13.92 7.27 -14.05
CA TYR A 65 -12.82 6.36 -14.42
C TYR A 65 -12.43 5.46 -13.26
N ARG A 66 -12.48 4.15 -13.47
CA ARG A 66 -12.00 3.21 -12.47
C ARG A 66 -10.46 3.14 -12.52
N PRO A 67 -9.76 3.40 -11.40
CA PRO A 67 -8.29 3.32 -11.34
C PRO A 67 -7.78 1.87 -11.35
N ILE A 68 -6.45 1.71 -11.41
CA ILE A 68 -5.78 0.41 -11.23
C ILE A 68 -5.98 -0.05 -9.79
N ASN A 69 -5.57 0.78 -8.83
CA ASN A 69 -5.83 0.53 -7.42
C ASN A 69 -7.26 0.92 -7.05
N VAL A 70 -8.00 0.02 -6.45
CA VAL A 70 -9.36 0.26 -5.94
C VAL A 70 -9.45 -0.03 -4.44
N PRO A 71 -10.40 0.61 -3.71
CA PRO A 71 -10.54 0.41 -2.26
C PRO A 71 -10.92 -1.03 -1.86
N THR A 72 -11.50 -1.78 -2.81
CA THR A 72 -11.94 -3.17 -2.62
C THR A 72 -10.84 -4.20 -2.85
N ASP A 73 -9.63 -3.77 -3.21
CA ASP A 73 -8.51 -4.70 -3.36
C ASP A 73 -8.29 -5.44 -2.03
N VAL A 74 -8.14 -6.76 -2.12
CA VAL A 74 -7.90 -7.65 -0.98
C VAL A 74 -6.41 -7.81 -0.74
N GLU A 75 -5.67 -8.00 -1.81
CA GLU A 75 -4.23 -8.09 -1.82
C GLU A 75 -3.66 -7.65 -3.19
N SER A 76 -2.36 -7.41 -3.23
CA SER A 76 -1.62 -7.23 -4.47
C SER A 76 -0.21 -7.76 -4.31
N HIS A 77 0.30 -8.45 -5.33
CA HIS A 77 1.64 -9.00 -5.27
C HIS A 77 2.44 -8.79 -6.55
N ILE A 78 3.77 -8.86 -6.42
CA ILE A 78 4.73 -8.77 -7.51
C ILE A 78 5.72 -9.91 -7.33
N LEU A 79 5.77 -10.81 -8.30
CA LEU A 79 6.75 -11.88 -8.32
C LEU A 79 8.04 -11.36 -8.97
N HIS A 80 9.12 -11.40 -8.22
CA HIS A 80 10.44 -10.96 -8.65
C HIS A 80 11.41 -12.14 -8.58
N VAL A 81 11.84 -12.59 -9.74
CA VAL A 81 12.80 -13.68 -9.86
C VAL A 81 14.16 -13.07 -10.24
N PRO A 82 15.00 -12.72 -9.26
CA PRO A 82 16.37 -12.30 -9.51
C PRO A 82 17.19 -13.52 -10.03
N LYS A 83 18.33 -13.27 -10.63
CA LYS A 83 19.24 -14.32 -11.08
C LYS A 83 20.00 -15.00 -9.92
N GLU A 84 19.78 -14.51 -8.70
CA GLU A 84 20.51 -14.92 -7.49
C GLU A 84 19.76 -16.02 -6.71
N TYR A 85 20.00 -16.18 -5.45
CA TYR A 85 19.71 -17.33 -4.58
C TYR A 85 18.21 -17.55 -4.22
N ALA A 86 17.35 -16.55 -4.30
CA ALA A 86 15.94 -16.71 -3.96
C ALA A 86 15.03 -15.74 -4.74
N ALA A 87 13.87 -16.23 -5.12
CA ALA A 87 12.79 -15.34 -5.61
C ALA A 87 12.16 -14.58 -4.44
N ILE A 88 11.58 -13.42 -4.76
CA ILE A 88 10.93 -12.55 -3.78
C ILE A 88 9.51 -12.27 -4.25
N GLN A 89 8.54 -12.57 -3.41
CA GLN A 89 7.18 -12.09 -3.54
C GLN A 89 7.05 -10.78 -2.76
N TRP A 90 6.80 -9.69 -3.48
CA TRP A 90 6.44 -8.43 -2.85
C TRP A 90 4.93 -8.44 -2.64
N LEU A 91 4.50 -8.56 -1.41
CA LEU A 91 3.09 -8.70 -1.04
C LEU A 91 2.60 -7.48 -0.26
N THR A 92 1.40 -7.03 -0.57
CA THR A 92 0.67 -6.05 0.24
C THR A 92 -0.76 -6.52 0.44
N MET A 93 -1.28 -6.36 1.63
CA MET A 93 -2.68 -6.60 1.93
C MET A 93 -3.51 -5.35 1.71
N ALA A 94 -4.78 -5.51 1.36
CA ALA A 94 -5.74 -4.46 1.04
C ALA A 94 -5.26 -3.55 -0.11
N SER A 95 -5.73 -2.31 -0.15
CA SER A 95 -5.43 -1.33 -1.20
C SER A 95 -3.95 -0.94 -1.24
N PRO A 96 -3.20 -1.22 -2.32
CA PRO A 96 -1.77 -0.89 -2.44
C PRO A 96 -1.45 0.59 -2.28
N ALA A 97 -2.38 1.49 -2.59
CA ALA A 97 -2.19 2.94 -2.38
C ALA A 97 -2.01 3.28 -0.91
N ASN A 98 -2.74 2.60 -0.03
CA ASN A 98 -2.80 2.86 1.41
C ASN A 98 -2.04 1.81 2.25
N SER A 99 -1.18 1.04 1.61
CA SER A 99 -0.45 -0.07 2.20
C SER A 99 1.01 -0.07 1.73
N VAL A 100 1.80 -1.06 2.11
CA VAL A 100 3.21 -1.20 1.73
C VAL A 100 3.48 -2.60 1.20
N TYR A 101 4.28 -2.71 0.15
CA TYR A 101 4.78 -4.00 -0.35
C TYR A 101 5.90 -4.51 0.56
N LEU A 102 5.68 -5.66 1.18
CA LEU A 102 6.67 -6.37 1.97
C LEU A 102 7.40 -7.40 1.10
N PRO A 103 8.72 -7.50 1.20
CA PRO A 103 9.46 -8.56 0.53
C PRO A 103 9.35 -9.86 1.34
N PHE A 104 8.87 -10.91 0.70
CA PHE A 104 8.88 -12.27 1.21
C PHE A 104 9.77 -13.14 0.31
N TYR A 105 10.84 -13.68 0.86
CA TYR A 105 11.60 -14.71 0.17
C TYR A 105 10.74 -15.97 0.01
N THR A 106 10.87 -16.67 -1.11
CA THR A 106 10.05 -17.86 -1.42
C THR A 106 10.70 -19.16 -1.01
N ASN A 107 12.03 -19.19 -0.80
CA ASN A 107 12.74 -20.35 -0.28
C ASN A 107 12.72 -20.35 1.25
N ILE A 108 11.60 -20.76 1.83
CA ILE A 108 11.30 -20.71 3.27
C ILE A 108 10.59 -21.98 3.73
N ILE A 109 10.64 -22.27 5.04
CA ILE A 109 9.95 -23.41 5.66
C ILE A 109 8.54 -23.03 6.11
N ASP A 110 8.33 -21.75 6.46
CA ASP A 110 7.07 -21.29 7.01
C ASP A 110 6.82 -19.80 6.71
N THR A 111 5.56 -19.38 6.70
CA THR A 111 5.18 -17.97 6.53
C THR A 111 4.93 -17.29 7.87
N SER A 112 4.97 -15.95 7.86
CA SER A 112 4.75 -15.13 9.06
C SER A 112 3.34 -15.34 9.62
N SER A 113 3.23 -15.43 10.95
CA SER A 113 2.01 -15.80 11.65
C SER A 113 0.81 -14.91 11.31
N GLN A 114 1.02 -13.59 11.15
CA GLN A 114 -0.05 -12.65 10.80
C GLN A 114 -0.65 -12.88 9.39
N TYR A 115 0.03 -13.62 8.54
CA TYR A 115 -0.45 -13.99 7.19
C TYR A 115 -1.10 -15.38 7.16
N LYS A 116 -1.15 -16.07 8.30
CA LYS A 116 -1.87 -17.33 8.52
C LYS A 116 -3.22 -17.14 9.21
N VAL A 117 -3.46 -15.95 9.74
CA VAL A 117 -4.74 -15.64 10.40
C VAL A 117 -5.79 -15.43 9.34
N ASP A 118 -6.89 -16.14 9.45
CA ASP A 118 -8.02 -16.00 8.56
C ASP A 118 -8.53 -14.55 8.55
N GLY A 119 -8.87 -14.08 7.37
CA GLY A 119 -9.50 -12.77 7.16
C GLY A 119 -10.99 -12.82 7.47
N ASP A 120 -11.40 -13.46 8.57
CA ASP A 120 -12.79 -13.58 8.95
C ASP A 120 -13.46 -12.20 8.96
N TYR A 121 -14.47 -12.03 8.11
CA TYR A 121 -15.24 -10.80 8.03
C TYR A 121 -16.06 -10.51 9.30
N GLN A 122 -16.23 -11.50 10.16
CA GLN A 122 -16.91 -11.36 11.44
C GLN A 122 -16.00 -10.81 12.54
N ASP A 123 -14.67 -10.82 12.36
CA ASP A 123 -13.72 -10.24 13.31
C ASP A 123 -12.77 -9.22 12.69
N PRO A 124 -13.27 -8.03 12.29
CA PRO A 124 -12.44 -6.97 11.72
C PRO A 124 -11.51 -6.31 12.77
N THR A 125 -11.67 -6.63 14.04
CA THR A 125 -10.84 -6.12 15.13
C THR A 125 -9.62 -7.01 15.42
N ASN A 126 -9.46 -8.11 14.70
CA ASN A 126 -8.35 -9.02 14.88
C ASN A 126 -7.01 -8.39 14.48
N THR A 127 -6.35 -7.78 15.46
CA THR A 127 -5.07 -7.10 15.30
C THR A 127 -3.90 -8.06 14.98
N LYS A 128 -4.10 -9.37 15.12
CA LYS A 128 -3.13 -10.39 14.70
C LYS A 128 -3.15 -10.61 13.18
N SER A 129 -4.26 -10.27 12.50
CA SER A 129 -4.40 -10.40 11.06
C SER A 129 -3.66 -9.29 10.32
N ALA A 130 -2.78 -9.64 9.38
CA ALA A 130 -2.19 -8.68 8.46
C ALA A 130 -3.27 -8.02 7.60
N TYR A 131 -4.22 -8.80 7.07
CA TYR A 131 -5.31 -8.27 6.26
C TYR A 131 -6.05 -7.14 6.97
N TRP A 132 -6.56 -7.39 8.20
CA TRP A 132 -7.32 -6.38 8.92
C TRP A 132 -6.51 -5.17 9.35
N THR A 133 -5.22 -5.36 9.67
CA THR A 133 -4.32 -4.25 9.97
C THR A 133 -4.22 -3.27 8.79
N TYR A 134 -4.06 -3.75 7.57
CA TYR A 134 -3.96 -2.89 6.39
C TYR A 134 -5.34 -2.44 5.88
N LYS A 135 -6.36 -3.29 6.01
CA LYS A 135 -7.73 -2.96 5.60
C LYS A 135 -8.33 -1.82 6.40
N THR A 136 -8.05 -1.76 7.71
CA THR A 136 -8.46 -0.63 8.56
C THR A 136 -7.97 0.70 8.00
N THR A 137 -6.69 0.80 7.61
CA THR A 137 -6.17 2.00 6.95
C THR A 137 -6.98 2.35 5.69
N ALA A 138 -7.18 1.37 4.81
CA ALA A 138 -7.88 1.60 3.55
C ALA A 138 -9.33 2.08 3.76
N MET A 139 -10.03 1.51 4.75
CA MET A 139 -11.41 1.88 5.09
C MET A 139 -11.50 3.31 5.63
N VAL A 140 -10.62 3.68 6.56
CA VAL A 140 -10.62 5.04 7.13
C VAL A 140 -10.25 6.08 6.07
N ILE A 141 -9.24 5.80 5.24
CA ILE A 141 -8.87 6.71 4.15
C ILE A 141 -10.03 6.85 3.16
N GLU A 142 -10.69 5.76 2.77
CA GLU A 142 -11.81 5.84 1.82
C GLU A 142 -12.96 6.70 2.36
N ALA A 143 -13.26 6.60 3.65
CA ALA A 143 -14.29 7.40 4.30
C ALA A 143 -13.96 8.91 4.33
N TYR A 144 -12.69 9.26 4.42
CA TYR A 144 -12.26 10.65 4.67
C TYR A 144 -11.30 11.23 3.61
N LYS A 145 -11.05 10.57 2.49
CA LYS A 145 -10.04 10.95 1.47
C LYS A 145 -10.16 12.37 0.90
N HIS A 146 -11.34 12.98 0.98
CA HIS A 146 -11.58 14.35 0.49
C HIS A 146 -11.63 15.38 1.61
N LYS A 147 -11.49 14.98 2.86
CA LYS A 147 -11.57 15.84 4.03
C LYS A 147 -10.19 16.29 4.51
N LYS A 148 -10.12 17.47 5.09
CA LYS A 148 -8.90 18.07 5.64
C LYS A 148 -9.17 18.60 7.04
N PHE A 149 -8.14 18.59 7.90
CA PHE A 149 -8.16 19.15 9.24
C PHE A 149 -6.95 20.05 9.48
N ILE A 150 -6.97 20.83 10.56
CA ILE A 150 -5.81 21.60 11.03
C ILE A 150 -4.98 20.69 11.93
N ASP A 151 -3.73 20.47 11.56
CA ASP A 151 -2.78 19.77 12.40
C ASP A 151 -2.38 20.65 13.58
N SER A 152 -2.73 20.23 14.79
CA SER A 152 -2.46 21.01 16.02
C SER A 152 -0.97 21.21 16.31
N SER A 153 -0.10 20.34 15.81
CA SER A 153 1.35 20.46 16.01
C SER A 153 2.02 21.48 15.09
N THR A 154 1.42 21.76 13.93
CA THR A 154 2.02 22.63 12.91
C THR A 154 1.15 23.83 12.55
N GLY A 155 -0.12 23.87 12.98
CA GLY A 155 -1.12 24.86 12.56
C GLY A 155 -1.51 24.79 11.08
N LYS A 156 -1.02 23.80 10.33
CA LYS A 156 -1.24 23.69 8.88
C LYS A 156 -2.41 22.80 8.54
N LYS A 157 -3.12 23.15 7.46
CA LYS A 157 -4.17 22.30 6.88
C LYS A 157 -3.56 21.08 6.22
N THR A 158 -4.00 19.88 6.62
CA THR A 158 -3.51 18.60 6.12
C THR A 158 -4.68 17.61 5.94
N ASP A 159 -4.38 16.40 5.51
CA ASP A 159 -5.29 15.26 5.47
C ASP A 159 -4.62 14.01 6.04
N LEU A 160 -5.41 12.94 6.22
CA LEU A 160 -4.94 11.69 6.84
C LEU A 160 -3.81 11.02 6.05
N ILE A 161 -3.83 11.13 4.72
CA ILE A 161 -2.81 10.50 3.87
C ILE A 161 -1.46 11.18 4.10
N TYR A 162 -1.43 12.51 4.07
CA TYR A 162 -0.18 13.27 4.27
C TYR A 162 0.30 13.24 5.70
N LYS A 163 -0.61 13.24 6.69
CA LYS A 163 -0.24 13.26 8.11
C LYS A 163 0.23 11.89 8.61
N ASP A 164 -0.48 10.83 8.27
CA ASP A 164 -0.28 9.51 8.88
C ASP A 164 0.30 8.47 7.90
N VAL A 165 -0.35 8.27 6.75
CA VAL A 165 -0.02 7.16 5.86
C VAL A 165 1.31 7.36 5.14
N ASN A 166 1.52 8.50 4.50
CA ASN A 166 2.72 8.73 3.70
C ASN A 166 4.03 8.70 4.53
N PRO A 167 4.12 9.34 5.71
CA PRO A 167 5.31 9.25 6.55
C PRO A 167 5.62 7.82 6.98
N THR A 168 4.59 7.08 7.42
CA THR A 168 4.74 5.69 7.84
C THR A 168 5.16 4.80 6.68
N LYS A 169 4.49 4.91 5.54
CA LYS A 169 4.83 4.18 4.31
C LYS A 169 6.28 4.42 3.87
N LYS A 170 6.72 5.69 3.91
CA LYS A 170 8.10 6.07 3.58
C LYS A 170 9.10 5.45 4.55
N ALA A 171 8.85 5.54 5.86
CA ALA A 171 9.73 5.00 6.89
C ALA A 171 9.83 3.47 6.81
N VAL A 172 8.70 2.77 6.70
CA VAL A 172 8.66 1.31 6.57
C VAL A 172 9.34 0.86 5.29
N THR A 173 9.05 1.49 4.15
CA THR A 173 9.71 1.15 2.88
C THR A 173 11.23 1.33 2.94
N LYS A 174 11.72 2.40 3.59
CA LYS A 174 13.15 2.63 3.77
C LYS A 174 13.80 1.52 4.59
N GLN A 175 13.17 1.13 5.71
CA GLN A 175 13.69 0.08 6.58
C GLN A 175 13.67 -1.28 5.90
N LEU A 176 12.58 -1.64 5.23
CA LEU A 176 12.48 -2.92 4.50
C LEU A 176 13.55 -3.04 3.40
N LYS A 177 13.86 -1.95 2.71
CA LYS A 177 14.95 -1.93 1.72
C LYS A 177 16.32 -2.14 2.38
N ALA A 178 16.57 -1.53 3.53
CA ALA A 178 17.82 -1.73 4.27
C ALA A 178 17.94 -3.17 4.78
N ASN A 179 16.85 -3.72 5.34
CA ASN A 179 16.79 -5.10 5.80
C ASN A 179 17.06 -6.08 4.64
N LEU A 180 16.41 -5.86 3.48
CA LEU A 180 16.61 -6.68 2.29
C LEU A 180 18.07 -6.67 1.83
N ALA A 181 18.68 -5.49 1.72
CA ALA A 181 20.08 -5.37 1.32
C ALA A 181 21.04 -6.05 2.31
N GLN A 182 20.75 -6.03 3.61
CA GLN A 182 21.51 -6.75 4.60
C GLN A 182 21.28 -8.26 4.52
N SER A 183 20.03 -8.68 4.37
CA SER A 183 19.67 -10.10 4.21
C SER A 183 20.32 -10.71 2.98
N ASP A 184 20.36 -9.99 1.88
CA ASP A 184 20.99 -10.43 0.62
C ASP A 184 22.51 -10.71 0.80
N LYS A 185 23.20 -9.88 1.60
CA LYS A 185 24.62 -10.09 1.88
C LYS A 185 24.87 -11.40 2.65
N VAL A 186 24.05 -11.66 3.68
CA VAL A 186 24.18 -12.85 4.50
C VAL A 186 23.73 -14.09 3.73
N ALA A 187 22.63 -14.00 3.02
CA ALA A 187 22.07 -15.13 2.25
C ALA A 187 23.05 -15.69 1.21
N LYS A 188 23.90 -14.85 0.61
CA LYS A 188 24.95 -15.26 -0.33
C LYS A 188 26.02 -16.16 0.29
N THR A 189 26.16 -16.15 1.62
CA THR A 189 27.12 -16.98 2.35
C THR A 189 26.52 -18.29 2.88
N LEU A 190 25.22 -18.48 2.69
CA LEU A 190 24.45 -19.61 3.20
C LEU A 190 23.95 -20.52 2.07
N SER A 191 23.71 -21.78 2.39
CA SER A 191 23.12 -22.76 1.47
C SER A 191 22.24 -23.77 2.22
N GLY A 192 21.43 -24.53 1.48
CA GLY A 192 20.57 -25.59 2.02
C GLY A 192 19.67 -25.10 3.17
N ASP A 193 19.52 -25.91 4.20
CA ASP A 193 18.63 -25.65 5.34
C ASP A 193 18.99 -24.38 6.10
N LYS A 194 20.30 -24.03 6.18
CA LYS A 194 20.74 -22.79 6.84
C LYS A 194 20.23 -21.54 6.10
N LEU A 195 20.27 -21.56 4.78
CA LEU A 195 19.72 -20.47 3.96
C LEU A 195 18.20 -20.37 4.17
N THR A 196 17.50 -21.49 4.06
CA THR A 196 16.04 -21.55 4.18
C THR A 196 15.56 -21.06 5.57
N ALA A 197 16.21 -21.52 6.64
CA ALA A 197 15.92 -21.09 8.01
C ALA A 197 16.16 -19.57 8.18
N TYR A 198 17.29 -19.07 7.68
CA TYR A 198 17.61 -17.64 7.72
C TYR A 198 16.58 -16.79 6.98
N LEU A 199 16.21 -17.16 5.76
CA LEU A 199 15.22 -16.41 4.97
C LEU A 199 13.82 -16.42 5.61
N THR A 200 13.45 -17.54 6.23
CA THR A 200 12.21 -17.65 7.01
C THR A 200 12.20 -16.63 8.17
N GLU A 201 13.30 -16.56 8.91
CA GLU A 201 13.45 -15.59 10.01
C GLU A 201 13.40 -14.14 9.51
N GLN A 202 14.03 -13.83 8.37
CA GLN A 202 13.99 -12.47 7.81
C GLN A 202 12.58 -12.07 7.36
N ASN A 203 11.81 -13.00 6.76
CA ASN A 203 10.40 -12.77 6.44
C ASN A 203 9.60 -12.42 7.69
N GLN A 204 9.75 -13.19 8.78
CA GLN A 204 9.06 -12.94 10.04
C GLN A 204 9.41 -11.56 10.62
N LYS A 205 10.71 -11.23 10.71
CA LYS A 205 11.19 -9.93 11.20
C LYS A 205 10.61 -8.75 10.41
N ASN A 206 10.60 -8.85 9.09
CA ASN A 206 10.06 -7.80 8.23
C ASN A 206 8.55 -7.63 8.38
N ALA A 207 7.81 -8.75 8.48
CA ALA A 207 6.38 -8.76 8.69
C ALA A 207 6.00 -8.16 10.05
N ASP A 208 6.66 -8.57 11.12
CA ASP A 208 6.43 -8.06 12.50
C ASP A 208 6.71 -6.56 12.57
N TYR A 209 7.84 -6.12 12.01
CA TYR A 209 8.19 -4.71 11.97
C TYR A 209 7.12 -3.87 11.25
N ALA A 210 6.70 -4.30 10.07
CA ALA A 210 5.72 -3.58 9.28
C ALA A 210 4.34 -3.58 9.96
N GLN A 211 3.91 -4.73 10.50
CA GLN A 211 2.65 -4.88 11.26
C GLN A 211 2.60 -3.90 12.43
N LYS A 212 3.63 -3.91 13.28
CA LYS A 212 3.73 -3.01 14.45
C LYS A 212 3.65 -1.53 14.05
N LYS A 213 4.39 -1.13 13.00
CA LYS A 213 4.37 0.26 12.51
C LYS A 213 3.01 0.65 11.96
N TRP A 214 2.35 -0.26 11.26
CA TRP A 214 1.01 -0.02 10.71
C TRP A 214 -0.06 0.09 11.79
N GLN A 215 -0.02 -0.77 12.80
CA GLN A 215 -0.92 -0.69 13.96
C GLN A 215 -0.77 0.65 14.71
N THR A 216 0.48 1.08 14.96
CA THR A 216 0.76 2.38 15.57
C THR A 216 0.18 3.52 14.74
N MET A 217 0.37 3.48 13.42
CA MET A 217 -0.16 4.47 12.50
C MET A 217 -1.71 4.45 12.46
N ASN A 218 -2.34 3.26 12.49
CA ASN A 218 -3.80 3.14 12.54
C ASN A 218 -4.40 3.83 13.78
N ASN A 219 -3.75 3.72 14.93
CA ASN A 219 -4.20 4.42 16.14
C ASN A 219 -4.18 5.94 15.92
N SER A 220 -3.09 6.48 15.36
CA SER A 220 -3.01 7.92 15.02
C SER A 220 -4.06 8.32 13.97
N LEU A 221 -4.25 7.47 12.96
CA LEU A 221 -5.22 7.67 11.89
C LEU A 221 -6.66 7.79 12.44
N ILE A 222 -7.04 6.90 13.36
CA ILE A 222 -8.35 6.91 14.03
C ILE A 222 -8.51 8.20 14.85
N VAL A 223 -7.50 8.57 15.66
CA VAL A 223 -7.52 9.81 16.45
C VAL A 223 -7.69 11.04 15.55
N HIS A 224 -6.94 11.12 14.44
CA HIS A 224 -7.06 12.23 13.52
C HIS A 224 -8.39 12.21 12.73
N SER A 225 -8.96 11.05 12.45
CA SER A 225 -10.25 10.93 11.75
C SER A 225 -11.41 11.52 12.58
N ASN A 226 -11.32 11.49 13.91
CA ASN A 226 -12.31 12.13 14.79
C ASN A 226 -12.43 13.65 14.54
N LYS A 227 -11.34 14.31 14.10
CA LYS A 227 -11.36 15.74 13.71
C LYS A 227 -12.14 15.98 12.40
N LEU A 228 -12.43 14.95 11.65
CA LEU A 228 -13.13 14.97 10.37
C LEU A 228 -14.57 14.46 10.46
N ALA A 229 -14.90 13.77 11.56
CA ALA A 229 -16.26 13.31 11.81
C ALA A 229 -17.22 14.50 11.91
N PRO A 230 -18.43 14.42 11.35
CA PRO A 230 -19.42 15.47 11.52
C PRO A 230 -19.77 15.55 13.01
N VAL A 231 -19.57 16.74 13.60
CA VAL A 231 -20.12 17.04 14.92
C VAL A 231 -21.63 17.13 14.74
N THR A 232 -22.34 16.07 15.05
CA THR A 232 -23.78 16.14 15.24
C THR A 232 -24.02 17.03 16.45
N LYS A 233 -24.41 18.27 16.24
CA LYS A 233 -25.01 19.11 17.27
C LYS A 233 -26.36 18.48 17.61
N SER A 234 -26.36 17.42 18.40
CA SER A 234 -27.56 17.00 19.09
C SER A 234 -27.91 18.13 20.05
N LYS A 235 -29.00 18.85 19.77
CA LYS A 235 -29.67 19.65 20.79
C LYS A 235 -30.23 18.65 21.81
N LEU A 236 -29.45 18.34 22.81
CA LEU A 236 -29.96 17.69 24.02
C LEU A 236 -30.85 18.74 24.69
N THR A 237 -32.14 18.75 24.37
CA THR A 237 -33.17 19.43 25.17
C THR A 237 -33.37 18.55 26.38
N PHE A 238 -32.71 18.89 27.47
CA PHE A 238 -33.12 18.37 28.80
C PHE A 238 -34.46 19.07 29.10
N ASN A 239 -35.57 18.33 29.03
CA ASN A 239 -36.82 18.77 29.61
C ASN A 239 -36.58 18.81 31.12
N LYS A 240 -36.70 20.03 31.70
CA LYS A 240 -36.75 20.27 33.12
C LYS A 240 -38.10 19.81 33.66
#